data_f43f2b6280eb1c69b30efd59f079052b
#
_entry.id   f43f2b6280eb1c69b30efd59f079052b
#
_cell.length_a   1.000
_cell.length_b   1.000
_cell.length_c   1.000
_cell.angle_alpha   90.00
_cell.angle_beta   90.00
_cell.angle_gamma   90.00
#
_symmetry.space_group_name_H-M   'P 1'
#
loop_
_entity.id
_entity.type
_entity.pdbx_description
1 polymer ?
#
loop_
_entity_poly.entity_id
_entity_poly.type
_entity_poly.pdbx_seq_one_letter_code
_entity_poly.pdbx_strand_id
1 'polypeptide(L)'
;LYGDISNMKYLQKCIPEANFIETNFGEEPAFVKNDVDLIYMGPMTEKMQEKVIEKLKPYKQRIEELIEKNTVFLITGNAIEIFGKYIENEDGSKIESLGIFDIYSKRNMMKRHNSNFIGKYEDIEIVGFKSQFTQSYGNNEENYFSKVEKGIGLNPESILEGIQKNNFIATYLIGPILILNPEFTKKILQKMGIEEPKVAFE
;
A
#
# COMPACT_ATOMS: atom_id res chain seq x y z
N LEU A 1 8.56 -9.23 2.55
CA LEU A 1 9.12 -9.66 1.27
C LEU A 1 9.89 -8.52 0.60
N TYR A 2 10.80 -8.84 -0.34
CA TYR A 2 11.52 -7.89 -1.21
C TYR A 2 12.27 -6.76 -0.48
N GLY A 3 12.63 -6.94 0.79
CA GLY A 3 13.27 -5.90 1.61
C GLY A 3 12.35 -4.75 2.01
N ASP A 4 11.04 -4.85 1.78
CA ASP A 4 10.07 -3.77 1.95
C ASP A 4 9.95 -3.25 3.39
N ILE A 5 10.31 -4.07 4.40
CA ILE A 5 10.47 -3.64 5.79
C ILE A 5 11.48 -2.48 5.96
N SER A 6 12.36 -2.27 4.98
CA SER A 6 13.29 -1.15 4.98
C SER A 6 12.58 0.21 4.90
N ASN A 7 11.33 0.27 4.43
CA ASN A 7 10.50 1.47 4.54
C ASN A 7 10.36 1.90 6.02
N MET A 8 10.04 0.96 6.91
CA MET A 8 9.90 1.26 8.35
C MET A 8 11.23 1.57 9.01
N LYS A 9 12.29 0.84 8.66
CA LYS A 9 13.65 1.12 9.17
C LYS A 9 14.14 2.50 8.73
N TYR A 10 13.75 2.95 7.54
CA TYR A 10 14.07 4.29 7.04
C TYR A 10 13.28 5.35 7.80
N LEU A 11 11.98 5.16 7.98
CA LEU A 11 11.17 6.07 8.80
C LEU A 11 11.69 6.17 10.24
N GLN A 12 12.14 5.08 10.86
CA GLN A 12 12.78 5.11 12.19
C GLN A 12 14.02 6.00 12.24
N LYS A 13 14.73 6.16 11.13
CA LYS A 13 15.87 7.08 11.04
C LYS A 13 15.45 8.51 10.76
N CYS A 14 14.33 8.72 10.06
CA CYS A 14 13.78 10.05 9.80
C CYS A 14 13.12 10.65 11.04
N ILE A 15 12.46 9.84 11.85
CA ILE A 15 11.69 10.24 13.05
C ILE A 15 12.03 9.32 14.24
N PRO A 16 13.25 9.40 14.79
CA PRO A 16 13.72 8.49 15.83
C PRO A 16 12.93 8.58 17.15
N GLU A 17 12.21 9.67 17.38
CA GLU A 17 11.33 9.89 18.53
C GLU A 17 9.97 9.22 18.41
N ALA A 18 9.58 8.75 17.22
CA ALA A 18 8.29 8.11 17.01
C ALA A 18 8.25 6.71 17.63
N ASN A 19 7.08 6.34 18.14
CA ASN A 19 6.83 5.01 18.67
C ASN A 19 6.40 4.05 17.54
N PHE A 20 7.22 3.05 17.24
CA PHE A 20 6.93 2.04 16.24
C PHE A 20 6.40 0.77 16.89
N ILE A 21 5.14 0.45 16.60
CA ILE A 21 4.46 -0.75 17.11
C ILE A 21 4.42 -1.79 15.98
N GLU A 22 5.12 -2.89 16.16
CA GLU A 22 5.00 -4.04 15.28
C GLU A 22 3.89 -4.96 15.77
N THR A 23 2.93 -5.27 14.88
CA THR A 23 1.83 -6.20 15.19
C THR A 23 2.08 -7.53 14.50
N ASN A 24 2.28 -8.59 15.27
CA ASN A 24 2.38 -9.94 14.75
C ASN A 24 1.00 -10.49 14.35
N PHE A 25 0.98 -11.49 13.46
CA PHE A 25 -0.27 -12.06 12.96
C PHE A 25 -1.23 -12.55 14.07
N GLY A 26 -0.70 -13.08 15.18
CA GLY A 26 -1.49 -13.56 16.32
C GLY A 26 -2.09 -12.48 17.22
N GLU A 27 -1.66 -11.22 17.07
CA GLU A 27 -2.01 -10.10 17.93
C GLU A 27 -3.14 -9.26 17.35
N GLU A 28 -3.89 -8.55 18.21
CA GLU A 28 -4.85 -7.55 17.76
C GLU A 28 -4.09 -6.35 17.18
N PRO A 29 -4.50 -5.81 16.00
CA PRO A 29 -3.84 -4.65 15.43
C PRO A 29 -3.87 -3.43 16.36
N ALA A 30 -2.73 -2.73 16.51
CA ALA A 30 -2.60 -1.60 17.41
C ALA A 30 -3.64 -0.50 17.18
N PHE A 31 -4.02 -0.27 15.93
CA PHE A 31 -5.01 0.75 15.53
C PHE A 31 -6.43 0.48 16.02
N VAL A 32 -6.72 -0.73 16.51
CA VAL A 32 -8.06 -1.08 17.01
C VAL A 32 -8.37 -0.33 18.29
N LYS A 33 -7.41 -0.24 19.20
CA LYS A 33 -7.56 0.38 20.53
C LYS A 33 -6.84 1.70 20.70
N ASN A 34 -5.94 2.04 19.77
CA ASN A 34 -5.12 3.23 19.87
C ASN A 34 -5.36 4.15 18.68
N ASP A 35 -5.20 5.44 18.88
CA ASP A 35 -4.98 6.36 17.78
C ASP A 35 -3.53 6.21 17.30
N VAL A 36 -3.37 6.16 15.98
CA VAL A 36 -2.09 5.97 15.31
C VAL A 36 -1.97 6.98 14.17
N ASP A 37 -0.78 7.50 13.94
CA ASP A 37 -0.53 8.50 12.91
C ASP A 37 -0.31 7.86 11.55
N LEU A 38 0.32 6.66 11.54
CA LEU A 38 0.61 5.91 10.32
C LEU A 38 0.37 4.41 10.51
N ILE A 39 -0.27 3.80 9.52
CA ILE A 39 -0.41 2.34 9.38
C ILE A 39 0.34 1.90 8.13
N TYR A 40 1.31 1.01 8.31
CA TYR A 40 2.07 0.41 7.23
C TYR A 40 1.72 -1.07 7.07
N MET A 41 1.51 -1.50 5.82
CA MET A 41 1.36 -2.91 5.47
C MET A 41 2.11 -3.20 4.17
N GLY A 42 3.10 -4.08 4.26
CA GLY A 42 3.95 -4.47 3.13
C GLY A 42 3.50 -5.75 2.42
N PRO A 43 4.21 -6.13 1.35
CA PRO A 43 3.91 -7.33 0.58
C PRO A 43 4.10 -8.61 1.41
N MET A 44 3.23 -9.57 1.16
CA MET A 44 3.22 -10.85 1.84
C MET A 44 3.03 -12.02 0.86
N THR A 45 3.15 -13.25 1.34
CA THR A 45 2.79 -14.41 0.53
C THR A 45 1.27 -14.46 0.34
N GLU A 46 0.81 -15.02 -0.77
CA GLU A 46 -0.62 -15.11 -1.09
C GLU A 46 -1.39 -15.85 0.02
N LYS A 47 -0.81 -16.92 0.57
CA LYS A 47 -1.39 -17.66 1.70
C LYS A 47 -1.50 -16.80 2.97
N MET A 48 -0.54 -15.91 3.22
CA MET A 48 -0.60 -14.98 4.35
C MET A 48 -1.65 -13.89 4.08
N GLN A 49 -1.74 -13.40 2.85
CA GLN A 49 -2.70 -12.39 2.43
C GLN A 49 -4.15 -12.85 2.71
N GLU A 50 -4.49 -14.09 2.37
CA GLU A 50 -5.80 -14.68 2.66
C GLU A 50 -6.12 -14.69 4.16
N LYS A 51 -5.13 -15.06 4.98
CA LYS A 51 -5.29 -15.04 6.45
C LYS A 51 -5.43 -13.63 7.00
N VAL A 52 -4.69 -12.66 6.43
CA VAL A 52 -4.75 -11.25 6.85
C VAL A 52 -6.11 -10.65 6.47
N ILE A 53 -6.66 -10.99 5.29
CA ILE A 53 -8.01 -10.59 4.90
C ILE A 53 -9.03 -11.04 5.97
N GLU A 54 -9.05 -12.33 6.31
CA GLU A 54 -9.97 -12.86 7.32
C GLU A 54 -9.78 -12.19 8.69
N LYS A 55 -8.54 -11.93 9.08
CA LYS A 55 -8.22 -11.23 10.34
C LYS A 55 -8.72 -9.79 10.36
N LEU A 56 -8.67 -9.09 9.24
CA LEU A 56 -9.04 -7.68 9.16
C LEU A 56 -10.54 -7.44 8.95
N LYS A 57 -11.31 -8.41 8.45
CA LYS A 57 -12.75 -8.28 8.24
C LYS A 57 -13.51 -7.73 9.45
N PRO A 58 -13.28 -8.19 10.71
CA PRO A 58 -13.95 -7.64 11.89
C PRO A 58 -13.65 -6.15 12.15
N TYR A 59 -12.53 -5.66 11.63
CA TYR A 59 -12.07 -4.29 11.85
C TYR A 59 -12.33 -3.36 10.65
N LYS A 60 -13.08 -3.82 9.63
CA LYS A 60 -13.36 -3.02 8.42
C LYS A 60 -13.89 -1.64 8.75
N GLN A 61 -14.91 -1.54 9.61
CA GLN A 61 -15.50 -0.26 10.01
C GLN A 61 -14.45 0.68 10.65
N ARG A 62 -13.59 0.14 11.53
CA ARG A 62 -12.52 0.93 12.16
C ARG A 62 -11.50 1.43 11.13
N ILE A 63 -11.16 0.61 10.14
CA ILE A 63 -10.27 1.01 9.04
C ILE A 63 -10.90 2.15 8.22
N GLU A 64 -12.18 2.03 7.87
CA GLU A 64 -12.94 3.08 7.16
C GLU A 64 -12.97 4.39 7.97
N GLU A 65 -13.24 4.33 9.28
CA GLU A 65 -13.18 5.49 10.18
C GLU A 65 -11.81 6.16 10.20
N LEU A 66 -10.71 5.38 10.23
CA LEU A 66 -9.35 5.90 10.22
C LEU A 66 -9.01 6.58 8.88
N ILE A 67 -9.47 6.01 7.76
CA ILE A 67 -9.33 6.64 6.44
C ILE A 67 -10.05 7.99 6.39
N GLU A 68 -11.28 8.06 6.91
CA GLU A 68 -12.05 9.31 6.95
C GLU A 68 -11.45 10.34 7.93
N LYS A 69 -10.76 9.90 8.97
CA LYS A 69 -10.03 10.74 9.92
C LYS A 69 -8.66 11.22 9.43
N ASN A 70 -8.30 10.91 8.18
CA ASN A 70 -7.01 11.24 7.60
C ASN A 70 -5.78 10.58 8.27
N THR A 71 -5.95 9.46 8.98
CA THR A 71 -4.82 8.63 9.38
C THR A 71 -4.02 8.23 8.13
N VAL A 72 -2.71 8.32 8.20
CA VAL A 72 -1.86 7.94 7.07
C VAL A 72 -1.81 6.43 6.93
N PHE A 73 -2.10 5.93 5.74
CA PHE A 73 -1.88 4.54 5.36
C PHE A 73 -0.85 4.49 4.24
N LEU A 74 0.14 3.63 4.39
CA LEU A 74 1.07 3.25 3.34
C LEU A 74 1.00 1.74 3.14
N ILE A 75 0.37 1.33 2.06
CA ILE A 75 0.11 -0.07 1.72
C ILE A 75 0.89 -0.40 0.46
N THR A 76 1.79 -1.39 0.50
CA THR A 76 2.69 -1.70 -0.61
C THR A 76 2.56 -3.13 -1.10
N GLY A 77 2.92 -3.35 -2.37
CA GLY A 77 2.85 -4.66 -3.01
C GLY A 77 1.43 -5.24 -3.05
N ASN A 78 1.31 -6.55 -2.92
CA ASN A 78 0.01 -7.23 -2.98
C ASN A 78 -0.91 -6.95 -1.79
N ALA A 79 -0.47 -6.21 -0.78
CA ALA A 79 -1.34 -5.78 0.31
C ALA A 79 -2.48 -4.83 -0.16
N ILE A 80 -2.33 -4.14 -1.30
CA ILE A 80 -3.39 -3.33 -1.90
C ILE A 80 -4.68 -4.14 -2.17
N GLU A 81 -4.54 -5.42 -2.54
CA GLU A 81 -5.66 -6.30 -2.89
C GLU A 81 -6.59 -6.59 -1.71
N ILE A 82 -6.08 -6.48 -0.48
CA ILE A 82 -6.86 -6.67 0.77
C ILE A 82 -7.99 -5.63 0.88
N PHE A 83 -7.79 -4.45 0.33
CA PHE A 83 -8.74 -3.33 0.44
C PHE A 83 -9.73 -3.26 -0.73
N GLY A 84 -9.54 -4.07 -1.77
CA GLY A 84 -10.46 -4.21 -2.89
C GLY A 84 -11.68 -5.08 -2.56
N LYS A 85 -12.47 -5.40 -3.59
CA LYS A 85 -13.69 -6.22 -3.47
C LYS A 85 -13.38 -7.69 -3.25
N TYR A 86 -12.56 -8.29 -4.12
CA TYR A 86 -12.20 -9.70 -4.09
C TYR A 86 -10.92 -9.97 -4.89
N ILE A 87 -10.33 -11.13 -4.64
CA ILE A 87 -9.25 -11.71 -5.45
C ILE A 87 -9.81 -12.95 -6.15
N GLU A 88 -9.77 -12.97 -7.49
CA GLU A 88 -10.19 -14.10 -8.33
C GLU A 88 -8.98 -14.97 -8.66
N ASN A 89 -9.04 -16.23 -8.33
CA ASN A 89 -8.02 -17.24 -8.66
C ASN A 89 -8.20 -17.75 -10.10
N GLU A 90 -7.20 -18.48 -10.62
CA GLU A 90 -7.21 -19.03 -11.98
C GLU A 90 -8.35 -20.06 -12.22
N ASP A 91 -8.81 -20.72 -11.18
CA ASP A 91 -9.95 -21.65 -11.23
C ASP A 91 -11.33 -20.96 -11.15
N GLY A 92 -11.34 -19.63 -11.10
CA GLY A 92 -12.54 -18.81 -10.98
C GLY A 92 -13.08 -18.66 -9.55
N SER A 93 -12.46 -19.30 -8.56
CA SER A 93 -12.82 -19.10 -7.16
C SER A 93 -12.48 -17.68 -6.71
N LYS A 94 -13.27 -17.12 -5.78
CA LYS A 94 -13.09 -15.77 -5.28
C LYS A 94 -12.84 -15.76 -3.79
N ILE A 95 -11.89 -14.92 -3.38
CA ILE A 95 -11.58 -14.61 -2.00
C ILE A 95 -12.13 -13.19 -1.75
N GLU A 96 -13.21 -13.08 -1.01
CA GLU A 96 -13.80 -11.79 -0.65
C GLU A 96 -12.84 -11.01 0.24
N SER A 97 -12.42 -9.83 -0.23
CA SER A 97 -11.56 -8.90 0.48
C SER A 97 -12.38 -7.93 1.33
N LEU A 98 -11.81 -6.81 1.80
CA LEU A 98 -12.52 -5.87 2.67
C LEU A 98 -13.60 -5.05 1.92
N GLY A 99 -13.52 -4.91 0.60
CA GLY A 99 -14.50 -4.18 -0.20
C GLY A 99 -14.59 -2.69 0.15
N ILE A 100 -13.47 -2.06 0.49
CA ILE A 100 -13.40 -0.63 0.82
C ILE A 100 -13.29 0.21 -0.47
N PHE A 101 -12.56 -0.30 -1.47
CA PHE A 101 -12.36 0.36 -2.76
C PHE A 101 -12.94 -0.44 -3.92
N ASP A 102 -13.34 0.28 -4.98
CA ASP A 102 -13.96 -0.29 -6.19
C ASP A 102 -12.92 -0.88 -7.16
N ILE A 103 -12.05 -1.73 -6.63
CA ILE A 103 -11.15 -2.55 -7.43
C ILE A 103 -11.34 -4.03 -7.08
N TYR A 104 -11.02 -4.90 -8.03
CA TYR A 104 -10.91 -6.34 -7.82
C TYR A 104 -9.62 -6.84 -8.47
N SER A 105 -9.15 -7.99 -8.06
CA SER A 105 -7.84 -8.51 -8.48
C SER A 105 -7.98 -9.88 -9.12
N LYS A 106 -7.17 -10.15 -10.15
CA LYS A 106 -7.07 -11.46 -10.81
C LYS A 106 -5.67 -12.00 -10.62
N ARG A 107 -5.58 -13.15 -9.98
CA ARG A 107 -4.32 -13.83 -9.65
C ARG A 107 -3.96 -14.85 -10.72
N ASN A 108 -2.70 -14.85 -11.18
CA ASN A 108 -2.13 -15.87 -12.05
C ASN A 108 -0.76 -16.29 -11.51
N MET A 109 -0.73 -17.40 -10.78
CA MET A 109 0.48 -17.89 -10.12
C MET A 109 1.56 -18.40 -11.09
N MET A 110 1.20 -18.68 -12.34
CA MET A 110 2.13 -19.13 -13.38
C MET A 110 2.80 -17.97 -14.10
N LYS A 111 2.28 -16.74 -13.97
CA LYS A 111 2.75 -15.58 -14.72
C LYS A 111 3.07 -14.41 -13.79
N ARG A 112 4.32 -14.37 -13.29
CA ARG A 112 4.79 -13.21 -12.53
C ARG A 112 5.06 -12.02 -13.46
N HIS A 113 4.49 -10.89 -13.10
CA HIS A 113 4.82 -9.61 -13.74
C HIS A 113 5.95 -8.93 -12.99
N ASN A 114 7.01 -8.55 -13.70
CA ASN A 114 8.12 -7.75 -13.18
C ASN A 114 8.35 -6.55 -14.09
N SER A 115 8.40 -5.36 -13.52
CA SER A 115 8.71 -4.14 -14.28
C SER A 115 9.29 -3.05 -13.40
N ASN A 116 10.18 -2.24 -13.97
CA ASN A 116 10.50 -0.93 -13.40
C ASN A 116 9.34 0.02 -13.62
N PHE A 117 9.19 0.96 -12.72
CA PHE A 117 8.14 1.96 -12.73
C PHE A 117 8.72 3.36 -12.61
N ILE A 118 8.21 4.27 -13.43
CA ILE A 118 8.35 5.72 -13.27
C ILE A 118 6.96 6.32 -13.45
N GLY A 119 6.59 7.23 -12.58
CA GLY A 119 5.30 7.91 -12.65
C GLY A 119 5.29 9.19 -11.83
N LYS A 120 4.14 9.85 -11.77
CA LYS A 120 3.94 11.08 -11.01
C LYS A 120 2.87 10.95 -9.96
N TYR A 121 3.21 11.36 -8.75
CA TYR A 121 2.31 11.61 -7.64
C TYR A 121 2.27 13.11 -7.37
N GLU A 122 1.15 13.77 -7.70
CA GLU A 122 1.10 15.23 -7.76
C GLU A 122 2.22 15.75 -8.70
N ASP A 123 3.15 16.55 -8.19
CA ASP A 123 4.35 17.06 -8.88
C ASP A 123 5.64 16.26 -8.61
N ILE A 124 5.55 15.21 -7.78
CA ILE A 124 6.69 14.38 -7.37
C ILE A 124 6.86 13.21 -8.35
N GLU A 125 8.07 13.04 -8.89
CA GLU A 125 8.41 11.81 -9.61
C GLU A 125 8.52 10.64 -8.63
N ILE A 126 7.87 9.52 -8.98
CA ILE A 126 7.92 8.28 -8.22
C ILE A 126 8.61 7.22 -9.04
N VAL A 127 9.65 6.63 -8.47
CA VAL A 127 10.32 5.46 -9.03
C VAL A 127 10.08 4.23 -8.15
N GLY A 128 10.00 3.08 -8.76
CA GLY A 128 9.78 1.84 -8.03
C GLY A 128 9.92 0.61 -8.93
N PHE A 129 9.58 -0.52 -8.33
CA PHE A 129 9.62 -1.82 -8.97
C PHE A 129 8.33 -2.57 -8.67
N LYS A 130 7.83 -3.32 -9.63
CA LYS A 130 6.70 -4.24 -9.47
C LYS A 130 7.17 -5.68 -9.61
N SER A 131 6.71 -6.55 -8.70
CA SER A 131 6.87 -8.00 -8.78
C SER A 131 5.64 -8.66 -8.19
N GLN A 132 4.72 -9.07 -9.04
CA GLN A 132 3.39 -9.51 -8.63
C GLN A 132 2.86 -10.64 -9.51
N PHE A 133 2.01 -11.48 -8.95
CA PHE A 133 1.25 -12.53 -9.65
C PHE A 133 -0.18 -12.09 -9.98
N THR A 134 -0.58 -10.92 -9.48
CA THR A 134 -1.95 -10.44 -9.52
C THR A 134 -1.99 -9.11 -10.27
N GLN A 135 -3.07 -8.87 -10.99
CA GLN A 135 -3.38 -7.58 -11.62
C GLN A 135 -4.73 -7.09 -11.09
N SER A 136 -4.81 -5.81 -10.76
CA SER A 136 -6.07 -5.22 -10.28
C SER A 136 -6.79 -4.45 -11.39
N TYR A 137 -8.10 -4.53 -11.36
CA TYR A 137 -9.04 -3.95 -12.30
C TYR A 137 -10.12 -3.19 -11.52
N GLY A 138 -10.84 -2.32 -12.19
CA GLY A 138 -11.87 -1.47 -11.63
C GLY A 138 -11.57 -0.01 -11.90
N ASN A 139 -12.39 0.89 -11.36
CA ASN A 139 -12.23 2.31 -11.60
C ASN A 139 -11.42 2.95 -10.46
N ASN A 140 -10.25 3.53 -10.80
CA ASN A 140 -9.45 4.37 -9.93
C ASN A 140 -9.16 5.76 -10.53
N GLU A 141 -9.92 6.19 -11.52
CA GLU A 141 -9.67 7.46 -12.23
C GLU A 141 -9.70 8.69 -11.31
N GLU A 142 -10.57 8.68 -10.30
CA GLU A 142 -10.71 9.79 -9.36
C GLU A 142 -9.81 9.63 -8.11
N ASN A 143 -9.21 8.45 -7.93
CA ASN A 143 -8.48 8.12 -6.71
C ASN A 143 -7.21 7.28 -6.95
N TYR A 144 -6.56 7.46 -8.09
CA TYR A 144 -5.26 6.82 -8.33
C TYR A 144 -4.16 7.46 -7.48
N PHE A 145 -3.14 6.65 -7.15
CA PHE A 145 -1.96 7.13 -6.43
C PHE A 145 -0.99 7.84 -7.39
N SER A 146 -0.66 7.24 -8.52
CA SER A 146 0.34 7.79 -9.44
C SER A 146 -0.05 7.56 -10.89
N LYS A 147 0.23 8.55 -11.75
CA LYS A 147 0.10 8.42 -13.20
C LYS A 147 1.39 7.87 -13.79
N VAL A 148 1.28 6.79 -14.57
CA VAL A 148 2.41 6.06 -15.14
C VAL A 148 3.04 6.84 -16.30
N GLU A 149 4.35 6.98 -16.27
CA GLU A 149 5.18 7.44 -17.41
C GLU A 149 5.96 6.28 -18.04
N LYS A 150 6.39 5.31 -17.20
CA LYS A 150 7.06 4.08 -17.64
C LYS A 150 6.61 2.90 -16.79
N GLY A 151 6.30 1.79 -17.41
CA GLY A 151 5.76 0.61 -16.74
C GLY A 151 4.28 0.43 -17.00
N ILE A 152 3.56 -0.11 -16.03
CA ILE A 152 2.10 -0.32 -16.09
C ILE A 152 1.43 0.22 -14.83
N GLY A 153 0.15 0.56 -14.93
CA GLY A 153 -0.70 0.92 -13.79
C GLY A 153 -1.16 -0.31 -12.98
N LEU A 154 -2.37 -0.31 -12.45
CA LEU A 154 -2.91 -1.45 -11.71
C LEU A 154 -2.90 -2.76 -12.52
N ASN A 155 -2.89 -2.64 -13.86
CA ASN A 155 -2.78 -3.74 -14.82
C ASN A 155 -2.14 -3.23 -16.12
N PRO A 156 -1.83 -4.11 -17.10
CA PRO A 156 -1.16 -3.71 -18.35
C PRO A 156 -1.93 -2.72 -19.23
N GLU A 157 -3.24 -2.58 -19.06
CA GLU A 157 -4.09 -1.69 -19.84
C GLU A 157 -4.26 -0.32 -19.18
N SER A 158 -3.84 -0.18 -17.91
CA SER A 158 -4.01 1.04 -17.12
C SER A 158 -2.71 1.87 -17.07
N ILE A 159 -2.86 3.17 -17.23
CA ILE A 159 -1.81 4.17 -16.95
C ILE A 159 -1.94 4.78 -15.55
N LEU A 160 -2.87 4.26 -14.74
CA LEU A 160 -3.12 4.72 -13.38
C LEU A 160 -2.69 3.64 -12.40
N GLU A 161 -1.78 4.00 -11.49
CA GLU A 161 -1.22 3.10 -10.49
C GLU A 161 -1.79 3.39 -9.11
N GLY A 162 -2.14 2.31 -8.40
CA GLY A 162 -2.50 2.37 -7.00
C GLY A 162 -3.84 3.07 -6.72
N ILE A 163 -4.04 3.34 -5.44
CA ILE A 163 -5.22 4.04 -4.91
C ILE A 163 -4.75 5.09 -3.91
N GLN A 164 -5.40 6.24 -3.94
CA GLN A 164 -5.33 7.26 -2.90
C GLN A 164 -6.73 7.74 -2.54
N LYS A 165 -7.03 7.78 -1.25
CA LYS A 165 -8.20 8.47 -0.70
C LYS A 165 -7.80 9.13 0.61
N ASN A 166 -7.95 10.45 0.71
CA ASN A 166 -7.44 11.21 1.84
C ASN A 166 -5.93 10.94 2.03
N ASN A 167 -5.52 10.45 3.20
CA ASN A 167 -4.14 10.05 3.49
C ASN A 167 -3.90 8.53 3.35
N PHE A 168 -4.88 7.77 2.84
CA PHE A 168 -4.69 6.38 2.47
C PHE A 168 -4.01 6.30 1.11
N ILE A 169 -2.86 5.63 1.06
CA ILE A 169 -2.10 5.35 -0.16
C ILE A 169 -1.82 3.87 -0.23
N ALA A 170 -2.25 3.24 -1.33
CA ALA A 170 -1.97 1.84 -1.63
C ALA A 170 -1.41 1.69 -3.04
N THR A 171 -0.36 0.91 -3.20
CA THR A 171 0.34 0.74 -4.48
C THR A 171 0.97 -0.65 -4.60
N TYR A 172 1.08 -1.16 -5.83
CA TYR A 172 1.88 -2.35 -6.11
C TYR A 172 3.39 -2.10 -6.06
N LEU A 173 3.83 -0.85 -5.96
CA LEU A 173 5.25 -0.51 -5.96
C LEU A 173 5.94 -1.02 -4.70
N ILE A 174 7.09 -1.59 -4.92
CA ILE A 174 8.02 -2.09 -3.90
C ILE A 174 9.43 -1.58 -4.17
N GLY A 175 10.39 -1.94 -3.33
CA GLY A 175 11.75 -1.78 -3.64
C GLY A 175 12.62 -0.74 -2.95
N PRO A 176 12.53 -0.50 -1.66
CA PRO A 176 11.49 0.08 -0.81
C PRO A 176 11.15 1.52 -1.24
N ILE A 177 9.88 1.79 -1.42
CA ILE A 177 9.39 3.03 -2.07
C ILE A 177 9.83 4.32 -1.34
N LEU A 178 9.89 4.32 -0.02
CA LEU A 178 10.26 5.54 0.73
C LEU A 178 11.73 5.91 0.53
N ILE A 179 12.64 4.93 0.54
CA ILE A 179 14.07 5.17 0.35
C ILE A 179 14.37 5.66 -1.07
N LEU A 180 13.68 5.07 -2.06
CA LEU A 180 13.86 5.45 -3.46
C LEU A 180 13.30 6.83 -3.78
N ASN A 181 12.38 7.35 -2.98
CA ASN A 181 11.65 8.58 -3.23
C ASN A 181 11.67 9.51 -2.00
N PRO A 182 12.78 10.22 -1.73
CA PRO A 182 12.90 11.09 -0.55
C PRO A 182 11.84 12.18 -0.47
N GLU A 183 11.50 12.83 -1.60
CA GLU A 183 10.44 13.86 -1.64
C GLU A 183 9.06 13.28 -1.32
N PHE A 184 8.77 12.07 -1.78
CA PHE A 184 7.56 11.36 -1.37
C PHE A 184 7.57 11.02 0.13
N THR A 185 8.72 10.65 0.67
CA THR A 185 8.86 10.43 2.12
C THR A 185 8.58 11.70 2.92
N LYS A 186 9.10 12.86 2.49
CA LYS A 186 8.75 14.15 3.11
C LYS A 186 7.25 14.39 3.07
N LYS A 187 6.60 14.09 1.95
CA LYS A 187 5.14 14.22 1.81
C LYS A 187 4.37 13.32 2.79
N ILE A 188 4.81 12.07 2.98
CA ILE A 188 4.23 11.16 4.00
C ILE A 188 4.38 11.73 5.41
N LEU A 189 5.57 12.24 5.76
CA LEU A 189 5.82 12.86 7.06
C LEU A 189 4.98 14.12 7.27
N GLN A 190 4.80 14.95 6.24
CA GLN A 190 3.90 16.10 6.28
C GLN A 190 2.43 15.69 6.54
N LYS A 191 1.98 14.62 5.91
CA LYS A 191 0.63 14.05 6.15
C LYS A 191 0.46 13.53 7.59
N MET A 192 1.54 13.19 8.28
CA MET A 192 1.56 12.85 9.71
C MET A 192 1.62 14.10 10.62
N GLY A 193 1.62 15.32 10.07
CA GLY A 193 1.65 16.56 10.81
C GLY A 193 3.05 17.11 11.12
N ILE A 194 4.11 16.60 10.50
CA ILE A 194 5.47 17.13 10.64
C ILE A 194 5.65 18.26 9.63
N GLU A 195 5.72 19.49 10.10
CA GLU A 195 5.75 20.70 9.25
C GLU A 195 7.02 20.80 8.38
N GLU A 196 8.18 20.54 8.98
CA GLU A 196 9.49 20.60 8.31
C GLU A 196 10.20 19.23 8.36
N PRO A 197 9.72 18.23 7.58
CA PRO A 197 10.28 16.91 7.63
C PRO A 197 11.69 16.86 7.06
N LYS A 198 12.58 16.21 7.78
CA LYS A 198 13.90 15.82 7.28
C LYS A 198 13.92 14.33 7.02
N VAL A 199 14.57 13.92 5.94
CA VAL A 199 14.76 12.51 5.65
C VAL A 199 16.18 12.08 5.96
N ALA A 200 16.36 10.82 6.33
CA ALA A 200 17.67 10.29 6.65
C ALA A 200 18.55 10.25 5.39
N PHE A 201 19.84 10.53 5.57
CA PHE A 201 20.87 10.50 4.51
C PHE A 201 20.75 11.64 3.45
N GLU A 202 20.07 12.71 3.77
CA GLU A 202 20.12 13.98 3.02
C GLU A 202 21.38 14.77 3.33
#